data_a315568ad57f1bc34b54697d447e4536
#
_entry.id   a315568ad57f1bc34b54697d447e4536
#
_cell.length_a   1.000
_cell.length_b   1.000
_cell.length_c   1.000
_cell.angle_alpha   90.00
_cell.angle_beta   90.00
_cell.angle_gamma   90.00
#
_symmetry.space_group_name_H-M   'P 1'
#
loop_
_entity.id
_entity.type
_entity.pdbx_description
1 polymer ?
#
loop_
_entity_poly.entity_id
_entity_poly.type
_entity_poly.pdbx_seq_one_letter_code
_entity_poly.pdbx_strand_id
1 'polypeptide(L)'
;MGLPSLDDRIADLVEVIAALDGAAKVEAMNRARQALHEVSPFRDHPVDLVIWVPAEAVAANDYNPNTVAAPEMELLELSIASDGYTQPIVTWNEADRRETVDGFHRGLVGKTCEAVRLRRGG
;
A
#
# COMPACT_ATOMS: atom_id res chain seq x y z
N MET A 1 12.16 37.94 9.83
CA MET A 1 11.99 36.48 9.78
C MET A 1 11.19 36.10 8.57
N GLY A 2 11.68 35.20 7.75
CA GLY A 2 10.95 34.69 6.61
C GLY A 2 9.94 33.61 6.99
N LEU A 3 9.02 33.33 6.08
CA LEU A 3 8.10 32.22 6.22
C LEU A 3 8.87 30.90 6.12
N PRO A 4 8.41 29.82 6.77
CA PRO A 4 9.02 28.51 6.64
C PRO A 4 9.08 28.10 5.16
N SER A 5 10.19 27.49 4.76
CA SER A 5 10.35 26.94 3.41
C SER A 5 9.52 25.66 3.27
N LEU A 6 9.39 25.18 2.02
CA LEU A 6 8.79 23.87 1.76
C LEU A 6 9.56 22.77 2.52
N ASP A 7 10.89 22.83 2.48
CA ASP A 7 11.72 21.83 3.16
C ASP A 7 11.53 21.86 4.68
N ASP A 8 11.36 23.04 5.28
CA ASP A 8 11.07 23.16 6.71
C ASP A 8 9.73 22.50 7.05
N ARG A 9 8.71 22.70 6.22
CA ARG A 9 7.39 22.11 6.44
C ARG A 9 7.42 20.60 6.25
N ILE A 10 8.17 20.11 5.29
CA ILE A 10 8.34 18.67 5.08
C ILE A 10 9.07 18.07 6.30
N ALA A 11 10.10 18.72 6.79
CA ALA A 11 10.84 18.25 7.98
C ALA A 11 9.91 18.16 9.20
N ASP A 12 9.06 19.16 9.42
CA ASP A 12 8.09 19.15 10.51
C ASP A 12 7.10 17.99 10.38
N LEU A 13 6.59 17.76 9.19
CA LEU A 13 5.67 16.65 8.91
C LEU A 13 6.34 15.30 9.17
N VAL A 14 7.56 15.14 8.68
CA VAL A 14 8.34 13.91 8.87
C VAL A 14 8.59 13.66 10.36
N GLU A 15 8.92 14.70 11.13
CA GLU A 15 9.12 14.59 12.57
C GLU A 15 7.86 14.11 13.29
N VAL A 16 6.71 14.68 12.95
CA VAL A 16 5.43 14.27 13.53
C VAL A 16 5.13 12.80 13.23
N ILE A 17 5.31 12.38 11.97
CA ILE A 17 5.05 11.01 11.56
C ILE A 17 6.04 10.04 12.19
N ALA A 18 7.32 10.41 12.26
CA ALA A 18 8.36 9.57 12.84
C ALA A 18 8.10 9.25 14.32
N ALA A 19 7.42 10.13 15.03
CA ALA A 19 7.06 9.92 16.43
C ALA A 19 5.89 8.95 16.65
N LEU A 20 5.18 8.59 15.59
CA LEU A 20 4.06 7.66 15.65
C LEU A 20 4.54 6.22 15.46
N ASP A 21 3.74 5.27 15.91
CA ASP A 21 4.03 3.84 15.78
C ASP A 21 2.86 3.09 15.14
N GLY A 22 3.18 1.94 14.53
CA GLY A 22 2.20 0.97 14.06
C GLY A 22 1.18 1.56 13.09
N ALA A 23 -0.08 1.22 13.30
CA ALA A 23 -1.18 1.65 12.44
C ALA A 23 -1.31 3.17 12.36
N ALA A 24 -1.08 3.87 13.46
CA ALA A 24 -1.16 5.34 13.48
C ALA A 24 -0.15 5.98 12.53
N LYS A 25 1.07 5.43 12.46
CA LYS A 25 2.09 5.89 11.53
C LYS A 25 1.66 5.68 10.07
N VAL A 26 1.16 4.49 9.76
CA VAL A 26 0.70 4.16 8.40
C VAL A 26 -0.47 5.06 7.99
N GLU A 27 -1.43 5.25 8.86
CA GLU A 27 -2.57 6.14 8.60
C GLU A 27 -2.12 7.58 8.35
N ALA A 28 -1.17 8.06 9.14
CA ALA A 28 -0.61 9.41 8.96
C ALA A 28 0.10 9.56 7.61
N MET A 29 0.89 8.56 7.22
CA MET A 29 1.54 8.53 5.91
C MET A 29 0.51 8.55 4.78
N ASN A 30 -0.55 7.75 4.90
CA ASN A 30 -1.61 7.72 3.88
C ASN A 30 -2.33 9.07 3.78
N ARG A 31 -2.60 9.72 4.89
CA ARG A 31 -3.23 11.05 4.90
C ARG A 31 -2.36 12.09 4.21
N ALA A 32 -1.05 12.04 4.44
CA ALA A 32 -0.11 12.93 3.77
C ALA A 32 -0.11 12.70 2.25
N ARG A 33 -0.12 11.44 1.83
CA ARG A 33 -0.21 11.07 0.41
C ARG A 33 -1.50 11.55 -0.23
N GLN A 34 -2.62 11.39 0.46
CA GLN A 34 -3.92 11.86 -0.02
C GLN A 34 -3.96 13.38 -0.17
N ALA A 35 -3.39 14.10 0.78
CA ALA A 35 -3.32 15.56 0.70
C ALA A 35 -2.51 16.02 -0.51
N LEU A 36 -1.37 15.38 -0.78
CA LEU A 36 -0.57 15.66 -1.96
C LEU A 36 -1.31 15.32 -3.26
N HIS A 37 -2.03 14.20 -3.26
CA HIS A 37 -2.81 13.75 -4.41
C HIS A 37 -3.88 14.77 -4.81
N GLU A 38 -4.53 15.40 -3.85
CA GLU A 38 -5.58 16.38 -4.10
C GLU A 38 -5.09 17.59 -4.90
N VAL A 39 -3.81 17.93 -4.79
CA VAL A 39 -3.20 19.05 -5.52
C VAL A 39 -2.33 18.58 -6.65
N SER A 40 -2.27 17.29 -6.92
CA SER A 40 -1.43 16.74 -7.97
C SER A 40 -2.01 16.99 -9.36
N PRO A 41 -1.18 17.39 -10.34
CA PRO A 41 -1.62 17.46 -11.74
C PRO A 41 -1.88 16.08 -12.35
N PHE A 42 -1.47 15.01 -11.66
CA PHE A 42 -1.61 13.62 -12.13
C PHE A 42 -2.71 12.85 -11.39
N ARG A 43 -3.59 13.56 -10.68
CA ARG A 43 -4.61 12.91 -9.83
C ARG A 43 -5.61 12.04 -10.60
N ASP A 44 -5.67 12.17 -11.93
CA ASP A 44 -6.51 11.33 -12.78
C ASP A 44 -5.92 9.94 -13.00
N HIS A 45 -4.67 9.75 -12.61
CA HIS A 45 -3.99 8.45 -12.75
C HIS A 45 -4.01 7.70 -11.42
N PRO A 46 -4.56 6.48 -11.39
CA PRO A 46 -4.62 5.71 -10.14
C PRO A 46 -3.27 5.53 -9.44
N VAL A 47 -2.19 5.44 -10.20
CA VAL A 47 -0.84 5.27 -9.66
C VAL A 47 -0.36 6.49 -8.86
N ASP A 48 -1.00 7.65 -9.04
CA ASP A 48 -0.63 8.85 -8.30
C ASP A 48 -0.95 8.74 -6.80
N LEU A 49 -1.88 7.87 -6.43
CA LEU A 49 -2.21 7.61 -5.04
C LEU A 49 -2.07 6.12 -4.72
N VAL A 50 -0.94 5.77 -4.14
CA VAL A 50 -0.70 4.42 -3.62
C VAL A 50 -0.63 4.52 -2.10
N ILE A 51 -1.52 3.82 -1.42
CA ILE A 51 -1.61 3.83 0.04
C ILE A 51 -1.43 2.42 0.60
N TRP A 52 -1.07 2.35 1.87
CA TRP A 52 -1.00 1.09 2.60
C TRP A 52 -2.31 0.84 3.32
N VAL A 53 -2.85 -0.35 3.16
CA VAL A 53 -4.06 -0.77 3.87
C VAL A 53 -3.81 -2.13 4.52
N PRO A 54 -4.56 -2.47 5.59
CA PRO A 54 -4.48 -3.82 6.13
C PRO A 54 -4.82 -4.84 5.04
N ALA A 55 -4.11 -5.97 5.01
CA ALA A 55 -4.33 -7.00 4.00
C ALA A 55 -5.80 -7.46 3.95
N GLU A 56 -6.43 -7.52 5.11
CA GLU A 56 -7.83 -7.93 5.28
C GLU A 56 -8.84 -6.94 4.70
N ALA A 57 -8.43 -5.69 4.47
CA ALA A 57 -9.30 -4.65 3.90
C ALA A 57 -9.48 -4.78 2.38
N VAL A 58 -8.69 -5.63 1.73
CA VAL A 58 -8.76 -5.86 0.29
C VAL A 58 -9.48 -7.17 0.03
N ALA A 59 -10.63 -7.10 -0.63
CA ALA A 59 -11.40 -8.28 -0.98
C ALA A 59 -10.90 -8.86 -2.31
N ALA A 60 -10.82 -10.20 -2.37
CA ALA A 60 -10.57 -10.88 -3.64
C ALA A 60 -11.78 -10.70 -4.57
N ASN A 61 -11.48 -10.57 -5.85
CA ASN A 61 -12.51 -10.58 -6.89
C ASN A 61 -13.08 -12.00 -7.02
N ASP A 62 -14.38 -12.12 -7.24
CA ASP A 62 -15.04 -13.40 -7.47
C ASP A 62 -14.53 -14.08 -8.75
N TYR A 63 -14.02 -13.31 -9.68
CA TYR A 63 -13.47 -13.78 -10.93
C TYR A 63 -11.95 -13.80 -10.88
N ASN A 64 -11.38 -14.99 -10.91
CA ASN A 64 -9.92 -15.18 -11.00
C ASN A 64 -9.62 -16.03 -12.23
N PRO A 65 -9.31 -15.38 -13.39
CA PRO A 65 -9.09 -16.13 -14.64
C PRO A 65 -7.78 -16.89 -14.66
N ASN A 66 -6.86 -16.59 -13.75
CA ASN A 66 -5.51 -17.17 -13.74
C ASN A 66 -5.31 -18.01 -12.49
N THR A 67 -5.01 -19.28 -12.70
CA THR A 67 -4.56 -20.17 -11.64
C THR A 67 -3.03 -20.24 -11.71
N VAL A 68 -2.39 -19.91 -10.59
CA VAL A 68 -0.93 -19.97 -10.49
C VAL A 68 -0.54 -21.31 -9.88
N ALA A 69 0.39 -22.02 -10.53
CA ALA A 69 0.91 -23.28 -10.01
C ALA A 69 1.66 -23.05 -8.70
N ALA A 70 1.68 -24.09 -7.83
CA ALA A 70 2.31 -23.99 -6.51
C ALA A 70 3.77 -23.51 -6.57
N PRO A 71 4.65 -24.02 -7.49
CA PRO A 71 6.01 -23.51 -7.59
C PRO A 71 6.09 -22.03 -7.92
N GLU A 72 5.16 -21.52 -8.76
CA GLU A 72 5.10 -20.10 -9.11
C GLU A 72 4.65 -19.25 -7.93
N MET A 73 3.72 -19.77 -7.11
CA MET A 73 3.31 -19.09 -5.87
C MET A 73 4.47 -19.01 -4.88
N GLU A 74 5.26 -20.06 -4.74
CA GLU A 74 6.44 -20.07 -3.88
C GLU A 74 7.48 -19.04 -4.32
N LEU A 75 7.69 -18.89 -5.64
CA LEU A 75 8.58 -17.87 -6.18
C LEU A 75 8.05 -16.46 -5.89
N LEU A 76 6.75 -16.26 -6.02
CA LEU A 76 6.11 -14.98 -5.70
C LEU A 76 6.26 -14.64 -4.21
N GLU A 77 6.02 -15.62 -3.34
CA GLU A 77 6.20 -15.45 -1.89
C GLU A 77 7.64 -15.08 -1.56
N LEU A 78 8.61 -15.79 -2.16
CA LEU A 78 10.03 -15.53 -1.95
C LEU A 78 10.41 -14.12 -2.43
N SER A 79 9.93 -13.73 -3.61
CA SER A 79 10.21 -12.42 -4.19
C SER A 79 9.68 -11.30 -3.29
N ILE A 80 8.43 -11.39 -2.85
CA ILE A 80 7.84 -10.37 -1.98
C ILE A 80 8.50 -10.36 -0.61
N ALA A 81 8.84 -11.53 -0.06
CA ALA A 81 9.53 -11.60 1.22
C ALA A 81 10.92 -10.97 1.15
N SER A 82 11.64 -11.14 0.03
CA SER A 82 12.99 -10.60 -0.16
C SER A 82 12.99 -9.13 -0.52
N ASP A 83 12.18 -8.74 -1.50
CA ASP A 83 12.25 -7.42 -2.14
C ASP A 83 11.13 -6.48 -1.70
N GLY A 84 10.10 -7.02 -1.07
CA GLY A 84 8.88 -6.27 -0.76
C GLY A 84 7.97 -6.15 -1.96
N TYR A 85 6.89 -5.42 -1.80
CA TYR A 85 5.99 -5.13 -2.90
C TYR A 85 6.60 -4.11 -3.83
N THR A 86 6.76 -4.46 -5.10
CA THR A 86 7.29 -3.57 -6.14
C THR A 86 6.20 -3.00 -7.04
N GLN A 87 5.00 -3.55 -6.96
CA GLN A 87 3.84 -3.10 -7.72
C GLN A 87 2.62 -3.01 -6.79
N PRO A 88 1.78 -1.98 -6.95
CA PRO A 88 0.57 -1.88 -6.16
C PRO A 88 -0.44 -2.95 -6.58
N ILE A 89 -1.34 -3.26 -5.66
CA ILE A 89 -2.52 -4.06 -5.96
C ILE A 89 -3.59 -3.07 -6.40
N VAL A 90 -4.12 -3.27 -7.60
CA VAL A 90 -5.14 -2.38 -8.15
C VAL A 90 -6.50 -2.82 -7.64
N THR A 91 -7.24 -1.89 -7.03
CA THR A 91 -8.56 -2.17 -6.48
C THR A 91 -9.60 -1.24 -7.08
N TRP A 92 -10.82 -1.72 -7.14
CA TRP A 92 -12.01 -0.92 -7.40
C TRP A 92 -12.65 -0.61 -6.05
N ASN A 93 -12.80 0.68 -5.75
CA ASN A 93 -13.41 1.10 -4.51
C ASN A 93 -14.90 1.32 -4.72
N GLU A 94 -15.71 0.50 -4.06
CA GLU A 94 -17.16 0.60 -4.12
C GLU A 94 -17.69 0.62 -2.69
N ALA A 95 -18.32 1.71 -2.30
CA ALA A 95 -18.77 1.97 -0.94
C ALA A 95 -17.63 1.75 0.07
N ASP A 96 -17.76 0.80 0.98
CA ASP A 96 -16.77 0.50 2.01
C ASP A 96 -15.81 -0.64 1.61
N ARG A 97 -15.89 -1.07 0.36
CA ARG A 97 -15.18 -2.27 -0.09
C ARG A 97 -14.14 -1.93 -1.15
N ARG A 98 -12.96 -2.50 -0.98
CA ARG A 98 -11.90 -2.50 -2.00
C ARG A 98 -11.83 -3.89 -2.61
N GLU A 99 -12.22 -4.00 -3.86
CA GLU A 99 -12.20 -5.26 -4.59
C GLU A 99 -10.99 -5.29 -5.52
N THR A 100 -10.23 -6.39 -5.50
CA THR A 100 -9.03 -6.53 -6.31
C THR A 100 -9.39 -6.60 -7.79
N VAL A 101 -8.82 -5.70 -8.58
CA VAL A 101 -8.89 -5.71 -10.04
C VAL A 101 -7.66 -6.38 -10.62
N ASP A 102 -6.48 -6.06 -10.08
CA ASP A 102 -5.21 -6.66 -10.49
C ASP A 102 -4.35 -6.91 -9.26
N GLY A 103 -3.62 -8.00 -9.27
CA GLY A 103 -2.73 -8.37 -8.17
C GLY A 103 -3.36 -9.32 -7.16
N PHE A 104 -4.33 -10.16 -7.58
CA PHE A 104 -4.97 -11.15 -6.71
C PHE A 104 -3.95 -12.00 -5.95
N HIS A 105 -2.95 -12.54 -6.64
CA HIS A 105 -1.95 -13.41 -6.01
C HIS A 105 -1.04 -12.63 -5.05
N ARG A 106 -0.68 -11.39 -5.39
CA ARG A 106 0.07 -10.50 -4.50
C ARG A 106 -0.72 -10.21 -3.21
N GLY A 107 -2.02 -9.98 -3.34
CA GLY A 107 -2.90 -9.78 -2.20
C GLY A 107 -3.03 -11.04 -1.34
N LEU A 108 -3.16 -12.20 -1.97
CA LEU A 108 -3.24 -13.48 -1.28
C LEU A 108 -1.96 -13.75 -0.47
N VAL A 109 -0.79 -13.50 -1.06
CA VAL A 109 0.50 -13.63 -0.38
C VAL A 109 0.54 -12.74 0.87
N GLY A 110 0.07 -11.50 0.76
CA GLY A 110 0.02 -10.58 1.89
C GLY A 110 -0.87 -11.05 3.03
N LYS A 111 -1.92 -11.83 2.73
CA LYS A 111 -2.83 -12.38 3.74
C LYS A 111 -2.30 -13.66 4.37
N THR A 112 -1.63 -14.51 3.61
CA THR A 112 -1.35 -15.89 3.99
C THR A 112 0.11 -16.22 4.24
N CYS A 113 1.03 -15.48 3.63
CA CYS A 113 2.46 -15.76 3.76
C CYS A 113 3.02 -15.12 5.02
N GLU A 114 3.42 -15.94 5.98
CA GLU A 114 3.97 -15.48 7.25
C GLU A 114 5.25 -14.65 7.06
N ALA A 115 6.14 -15.09 6.18
CA ALA A 115 7.40 -14.37 5.92
C ALA A 115 7.15 -12.95 5.43
N VAL A 116 6.16 -12.77 4.55
CA VAL A 116 5.77 -11.45 4.04
C VAL A 116 5.14 -10.61 5.15
N ARG A 117 4.26 -11.20 5.95
CA ARG A 117 3.61 -10.50 7.06
C ARG A 117 4.63 -10.04 8.11
N LEU A 118 5.59 -10.90 8.45
CA LEU A 118 6.61 -10.59 9.45
C LEU A 118 7.64 -9.56 8.98
N ARG A 119 7.84 -9.43 7.69
CA ARG A 119 8.81 -8.49 7.11
C ARG A 119 8.61 -7.05 7.63
N ARG A 120 7.38 -6.71 7.99
CA ARG A 120 7.01 -5.37 8.43
C ARG A 120 6.44 -5.34 9.85
N GLY A 121 6.67 -6.38 10.62
CA GLY A 121 6.19 -6.44 11.99
C GLY A 121 4.72 -6.86 12.12
N GLY A 122 4.21 -7.53 11.12
CA GLY A 122 2.83 -8.00 11.13
C GLY A 122 1.86 -7.19 10.22
#